data_8f1809cb3abdadaf9b4466cd4119fa0e
#
_entry.id   8f1809cb3abdadaf9b4466cd4119fa0e
#
_cell.length_a   1.000
_cell.length_b   1.000
_cell.length_c   1.000
_cell.angle_alpha   90.00
_cell.angle_beta   90.00
_cell.angle_gamma   90.00
#
_symmetry.space_group_name_H-M   'P 1'
#
loop_
_entity.id
_entity.type
_entity.pdbx_description
1 polymer ?
#
loop_
_entity_poly.entity_id
_entity_poly.type
_entity_poly.pdbx_seq_one_letter_code
_entity_poly.pdbx_strand_id
1 'polypeptide(L)'
;MAVSEAGYESIMINCNPETVSTDYDTSDRLYFEPLTFEDVMSVIDIEKPKGVIVQFGGQTPLKLAQALKNAGAPIIGTQPESIDQAEDRELFKSMVQELDLLQPYNEVATNLEEAIVNAKRVEYPLVVRPSYVLGGRAMEIVYNDDELKTYMTEAVKVSNQSPVLLDHFLNKAIEVDIDAVSDGKNILIGGLMEHIEQAGVHSGDSSCSIPAFSLSNELQREIIRQMKEFTKKLGVIGLVNAQFAVRKDKIFVLEVNPRASRTVPFVSKATGLQLAKIAAKVMIGISLKEQGYLDQIIPDFYSVKGPVFPFNKFPDTDPILGPEMKSTGEVMGTGKTFGEAYIKSQYAAGIHIPDKGKVFISVREPDKNEKLIELGRFLSNEKFEIIATTGTANFLNENHIECQQINKVREGSPHIVELIKSKDIELIINTTEGKQSIEESFSIRAEAVISGITYYTSLEAAYATLSSFDFLGDISVNRLQDYNTENG
;
A
#
# COMPACT_ATOMS: atom_id res chain seq x y z
N MET A 1 14.54 22.10 8.47
CA MET A 1 13.89 22.43 9.78
C MET A 1 14.48 21.62 10.94
N ALA A 2 14.24 20.30 11.14
CA ALA A 2 14.72 19.56 12.32
C ALA A 2 16.26 19.63 12.53
N VAL A 3 17.02 19.63 11.43
CA VAL A 3 18.47 19.77 11.43
C VAL A 3 18.88 21.19 11.86
N SER A 4 18.20 22.21 11.34
CA SER A 4 18.43 23.62 11.72
C SER A 4 18.00 23.91 13.16
N GLU A 5 16.88 23.33 13.62
CA GLU A 5 16.45 23.39 15.03
C GLU A 5 17.51 22.82 16.00
N ALA A 6 18.30 21.84 15.53
CA ALA A 6 19.39 21.24 16.29
C ALA A 6 20.74 22.01 16.18
N GLY A 7 20.75 23.19 15.55
CA GLY A 7 21.92 24.06 15.46
C GLY A 7 22.89 23.72 14.32
N TYR A 8 22.45 22.93 13.32
CA TYR A 8 23.24 22.66 12.12
C TYR A 8 22.69 23.43 10.93
N GLU A 9 23.57 23.83 10.02
CA GLU A 9 23.18 24.34 8.71
C GLU A 9 22.68 23.20 7.82
N SER A 10 21.47 23.37 7.24
CA SER A 10 20.84 22.37 6.38
C SER A 10 21.07 22.68 4.91
N ILE A 11 21.58 21.71 4.16
CA ILE A 11 21.85 21.81 2.73
C ILE A 11 20.97 20.79 2.01
N MET A 12 20.19 21.23 1.03
CA MET A 12 19.34 20.40 0.22
C MET A 12 19.89 20.31 -1.20
N ILE A 13 19.91 19.10 -1.77
CA ILE A 13 20.19 18.85 -3.18
C ILE A 13 18.98 18.16 -3.77
N ASN A 14 18.33 18.77 -4.75
CA ASN A 14 17.19 18.18 -5.46
C ASN A 14 16.94 18.94 -6.77
N CYS A 15 16.49 18.26 -7.82
CA CYS A 15 16.17 18.85 -9.13
C CYS A 15 14.65 18.93 -9.42
N ASN A 16 13.80 18.53 -8.48
CA ASN A 16 12.35 18.58 -8.66
C ASN A 16 11.80 19.92 -8.15
N PRO A 17 11.25 20.82 -9.02
CA PRO A 17 10.68 22.10 -8.59
C PRO A 17 9.32 21.95 -7.89
N GLU A 18 8.65 20.81 -8.05
CA GLU A 18 7.29 20.58 -7.58
C GLU A 18 7.25 19.88 -6.20
N THR A 19 8.24 20.15 -5.34
CA THR A 19 8.30 19.55 -4.01
C THR A 19 8.70 20.55 -2.94
N VAL A 20 8.12 20.42 -1.74
CA VAL A 20 8.37 21.27 -0.57
C VAL A 20 9.86 21.33 -0.20
N SER A 21 10.65 20.28 -0.46
CA SER A 21 12.09 20.29 -0.15
C SER A 21 12.90 21.29 -0.96
N THR A 22 12.36 21.77 -2.10
CA THR A 22 12.97 22.81 -2.95
C THR A 22 12.36 24.19 -2.76
N ASP A 23 11.45 24.37 -1.80
CA ASP A 23 10.97 25.69 -1.42
C ASP A 23 12.11 26.48 -0.77
N TYR A 24 12.15 27.77 -1.05
CA TYR A 24 13.26 28.67 -0.68
C TYR A 24 13.50 28.79 0.83
N ASP A 25 12.52 28.44 1.64
CA ASP A 25 12.55 28.55 3.10
C ASP A 25 12.69 27.20 3.83
N THR A 26 12.86 26.09 3.09
CA THR A 26 12.91 24.74 3.67
C THR A 26 14.31 24.38 4.19
N SER A 27 15.37 24.86 3.54
CA SER A 27 16.76 24.63 3.92
C SER A 27 17.56 25.93 3.92
N ASP A 28 18.69 25.95 4.63
CA ASP A 28 19.58 27.11 4.68
C ASP A 28 20.29 27.32 3.33
N ARG A 29 20.55 26.23 2.59
CA ARG A 29 21.08 26.26 1.22
C ARG A 29 20.37 25.22 0.36
N LEU A 30 20.05 25.63 -0.87
CA LEU A 30 19.46 24.77 -1.90
C LEU A 30 20.39 24.71 -3.11
N TYR A 31 20.80 23.50 -3.47
CA TYR A 31 21.42 23.17 -4.74
C TYR A 31 20.38 22.52 -5.66
N PHE A 32 20.01 23.24 -6.69
CA PHE A 32 19.02 22.77 -7.67
C PHE A 32 19.73 22.02 -8.80
N GLU A 33 20.23 20.83 -8.45
CA GLU A 33 21.10 20.02 -9.32
C GLU A 33 20.57 18.59 -9.47
N PRO A 34 20.91 17.90 -10.55
CA PRO A 34 20.59 16.50 -10.73
C PRO A 34 21.18 15.63 -9.61
N LEU A 35 20.47 14.57 -9.24
CA LEU A 35 20.97 13.59 -8.28
C LEU A 35 21.84 12.55 -9.00
N THR A 36 22.96 13.01 -9.60
CA THR A 36 24.02 12.15 -10.13
C THR A 36 25.17 12.06 -9.13
N PHE A 37 26.03 11.07 -9.29
CA PHE A 37 27.19 10.92 -8.42
C PHE A 37 28.12 12.14 -8.49
N GLU A 38 28.37 12.62 -9.70
CA GLU A 38 29.30 13.74 -9.99
C GLU A 38 28.79 15.06 -9.41
N ASP A 39 27.50 15.36 -9.60
CA ASP A 39 26.91 16.60 -9.11
C ASP A 39 26.86 16.61 -7.58
N VAL A 40 26.44 15.50 -6.95
CA VAL A 40 26.38 15.38 -5.49
C VAL A 40 27.79 15.46 -4.87
N MET A 41 28.79 14.79 -5.47
CA MET A 41 30.17 14.88 -4.98
C MET A 41 30.74 16.30 -5.13
N SER A 42 30.43 17.01 -6.22
CA SER A 42 30.86 18.41 -6.41
C SER A 42 30.31 19.31 -5.28
N VAL A 43 29.05 19.13 -4.88
CA VAL A 43 28.47 19.87 -3.74
C VAL A 43 29.11 19.46 -2.42
N ILE A 44 29.37 18.16 -2.21
CA ILE A 44 30.06 17.67 -0.99
C ILE A 44 31.47 18.26 -0.87
N ASP A 45 32.20 18.35 -1.98
CA ASP A 45 33.56 18.89 -2.00
C ASP A 45 33.61 20.39 -1.69
N ILE A 46 32.58 21.14 -2.10
CA ILE A 46 32.45 22.58 -1.83
C ILE A 46 32.01 22.80 -0.38
N GLU A 47 30.95 22.14 0.05
CA GLU A 47 30.29 22.39 1.32
C GLU A 47 30.97 21.68 2.52
N LYS A 48 31.67 20.57 2.25
CA LYS A 48 32.31 19.72 3.27
C LYS A 48 31.38 19.43 4.44
N PRO A 49 30.20 18.84 4.17
CA PRO A 49 29.17 18.67 5.18
C PRO A 49 29.64 17.73 6.29
N LYS A 50 29.11 17.93 7.50
CA LYS A 50 29.36 17.04 8.64
C LYS A 50 28.69 15.67 8.46
N GLY A 51 27.62 15.59 7.68
CA GLY A 51 26.91 14.36 7.38
C GLY A 51 26.04 14.49 6.13
N VAL A 52 25.85 13.37 5.43
CA VAL A 52 25.00 13.24 4.25
C VAL A 52 23.88 12.26 4.55
N ILE A 53 22.63 12.69 4.45
CA ILE A 53 21.43 11.87 4.65
C ILE A 53 20.90 11.43 3.29
N VAL A 54 20.74 10.11 3.09
CA VAL A 54 20.26 9.52 1.83
C VAL A 54 18.86 8.91 1.93
N GLN A 55 18.26 8.83 3.13
CA GLN A 55 17.06 8.03 3.41
C GLN A 55 15.72 8.75 3.15
N PHE A 56 15.71 10.06 2.83
CA PHE A 56 14.47 10.83 2.64
C PHE A 56 14.05 11.04 1.19
N GLY A 57 14.90 10.74 0.22
CA GLY A 57 14.68 11.03 -1.20
C GLY A 57 14.19 9.84 -2.04
N GLY A 58 13.67 8.79 -1.42
CA GLY A 58 13.27 7.56 -2.12
C GLY A 58 14.47 6.80 -2.67
N GLN A 59 14.29 6.10 -3.80
CA GLN A 59 15.32 5.18 -4.35
C GLN A 59 16.53 5.89 -4.99
N THR A 60 16.38 7.13 -5.49
CA THR A 60 17.46 7.81 -6.21
C THR A 60 18.68 8.04 -5.33
N PRO A 61 18.60 8.70 -4.15
CA PRO A 61 19.76 8.87 -3.30
C PRO A 61 20.26 7.56 -2.68
N LEU A 62 19.38 6.57 -2.45
CA LEU A 62 19.80 5.27 -1.94
C LEU A 62 20.74 4.55 -2.90
N LYS A 63 20.46 4.57 -4.21
CA LYS A 63 21.34 3.99 -5.24
C LYS A 63 22.71 4.64 -5.30
N LEU A 64 22.84 5.89 -4.86
CA LEU A 64 24.11 6.60 -4.80
C LEU A 64 24.88 6.32 -3.50
N ALA A 65 24.22 5.83 -2.46
CA ALA A 65 24.76 5.76 -1.10
C ALA A 65 26.11 5.03 -1.02
N GLN A 66 26.22 3.84 -1.65
CA GLN A 66 27.45 3.05 -1.64
C GLN A 66 28.59 3.75 -2.40
N ALA A 67 28.31 4.32 -3.58
CA ALA A 67 29.29 5.05 -4.37
C ALA A 67 29.79 6.31 -3.65
N LEU A 68 28.89 7.07 -3.04
CA LEU A 68 29.23 8.25 -2.23
C LEU A 68 30.10 7.88 -1.02
N LYS A 69 29.75 6.82 -0.29
CA LYS A 69 30.54 6.32 0.84
C LYS A 69 31.94 5.90 0.40
N ASN A 70 32.07 5.16 -0.71
CA ASN A 70 33.36 4.74 -1.25
C ASN A 70 34.24 5.93 -1.69
N ALA A 71 33.63 7.04 -2.11
CA ALA A 71 34.31 8.29 -2.41
C ALA A 71 34.64 9.14 -1.16
N GLY A 72 34.29 8.69 0.04
CA GLY A 72 34.61 9.37 1.30
C GLY A 72 33.54 10.32 1.80
N ALA A 73 32.33 10.34 1.21
CA ALA A 73 31.22 11.12 1.73
C ALA A 73 30.80 10.60 3.12
N PRO A 74 30.57 11.50 4.09
CA PRO A 74 30.23 11.11 5.47
C PRO A 74 28.75 10.74 5.59
N ILE A 75 28.37 9.54 5.13
CA ILE A 75 26.98 9.08 5.23
C ILE A 75 26.57 8.91 6.68
N ILE A 76 25.49 9.55 7.09
CA ILE A 76 24.87 9.43 8.42
C ILE A 76 23.48 8.80 8.32
N GLY A 77 22.99 8.23 9.41
CA GLY A 77 21.83 7.38 9.43
C GLY A 77 22.16 5.92 9.17
N THR A 78 21.23 5.16 8.61
CA THR A 78 21.46 3.76 8.23
C THR A 78 22.55 3.66 7.16
N GLN A 79 23.49 2.77 7.37
CA GLN A 79 24.65 2.62 6.49
C GLN A 79 24.27 1.91 5.18
N PRO A 80 24.97 2.21 4.06
CA PRO A 80 24.67 1.61 2.75
C PRO A 80 24.66 0.08 2.77
N GLU A 81 25.54 -0.56 3.52
CA GLU A 81 25.60 -2.03 3.62
C GLU A 81 24.29 -2.61 4.21
N SER A 82 23.67 -1.93 5.14
CA SER A 82 22.38 -2.33 5.72
C SER A 82 21.22 -2.09 4.74
N ILE A 83 21.33 -1.06 3.91
CA ILE A 83 20.35 -0.79 2.85
C ILE A 83 20.44 -1.90 1.80
N ASP A 84 21.64 -2.23 1.34
CA ASP A 84 21.89 -3.31 0.39
C ASP A 84 21.41 -4.67 0.93
N GLN A 85 21.63 -4.92 2.23
CA GLN A 85 21.16 -6.16 2.88
C GLN A 85 19.64 -6.29 2.90
N ALA A 86 18.93 -5.18 2.97
CA ALA A 86 17.46 -5.18 2.91
C ALA A 86 16.93 -5.27 1.47
N GLU A 87 17.65 -4.71 0.50
CA GLU A 87 17.23 -4.67 -0.92
C GLU A 87 17.67 -5.91 -1.72
N ASP A 88 18.83 -6.50 -1.36
CA ASP A 88 19.30 -7.75 -1.99
C ASP A 88 18.51 -8.95 -1.45
N ARG A 89 17.96 -9.73 -2.37
CA ARG A 89 17.03 -10.82 -2.05
C ARG A 89 17.64 -12.00 -1.35
N GLU A 90 18.85 -12.39 -1.75
CA GLU A 90 19.54 -13.53 -1.13
C GLU A 90 19.97 -13.15 0.29
N LEU A 91 20.44 -11.92 0.47
CA LEU A 91 20.79 -11.39 1.79
C LEU A 91 19.54 -11.24 2.66
N PHE A 92 18.43 -10.71 2.09
CA PHE A 92 17.17 -10.60 2.79
C PHE A 92 16.62 -11.97 3.19
N LYS A 93 16.59 -12.94 2.25
CA LYS A 93 16.15 -14.32 2.50
C LYS A 93 16.96 -14.98 3.62
N SER A 94 18.28 -14.82 3.58
CA SER A 94 19.16 -15.33 4.63
C SER A 94 18.86 -14.71 5.99
N MET A 95 18.61 -13.39 6.02
CA MET A 95 18.24 -12.67 7.25
C MET A 95 16.89 -13.14 7.81
N VAL A 96 15.88 -13.36 6.96
CA VAL A 96 14.58 -13.90 7.36
C VAL A 96 14.72 -15.28 8.00
N GLN A 97 15.55 -16.15 7.40
CA GLN A 97 15.86 -17.48 7.93
C GLN A 97 16.61 -17.42 9.27
N GLU A 98 17.63 -16.55 9.39
CA GLU A 98 18.36 -16.36 10.64
C GLU A 98 17.49 -15.88 11.80
N LEU A 99 16.43 -15.11 11.49
CA LEU A 99 15.44 -14.61 12.46
C LEU A 99 14.31 -15.61 12.73
N ASP A 100 14.31 -16.78 12.08
CA ASP A 100 13.25 -17.79 12.12
C ASP A 100 11.86 -17.23 11.81
N LEU A 101 11.79 -16.38 10.77
CA LEU A 101 10.58 -15.72 10.31
C LEU A 101 10.12 -16.33 8.99
N LEU A 102 8.84 -16.05 8.63
CA LEU A 102 8.26 -16.55 7.40
C LEU A 102 8.29 -15.48 6.30
N GLN A 103 8.59 -15.89 5.09
CA GLN A 103 8.34 -15.14 3.85
C GLN A 103 7.58 -16.00 2.86
N PRO A 104 6.89 -15.42 1.86
CA PRO A 104 6.30 -16.21 0.79
C PRO A 104 7.37 -17.07 0.10
N TYR A 105 7.01 -18.31 -0.23
CA TYR A 105 7.94 -19.17 -0.96
C TYR A 105 8.20 -18.58 -2.35
N ASN A 106 9.45 -18.57 -2.77
CA ASN A 106 9.86 -17.93 -4.01
C ASN A 106 10.95 -18.71 -4.73
N GLU A 107 10.97 -18.55 -6.05
CA GLU A 107 11.98 -19.10 -6.96
C GLU A 107 12.35 -18.06 -8.01
N VAL A 108 13.48 -18.25 -8.65
CA VAL A 108 13.98 -17.40 -9.73
C VAL A 108 14.02 -18.20 -11.02
N ALA A 109 13.67 -17.61 -12.14
CA ALA A 109 13.76 -18.24 -13.45
C ALA A 109 14.42 -17.28 -14.45
N THR A 110 15.34 -17.83 -15.27
CA THR A 110 16.04 -17.09 -16.32
C THR A 110 15.44 -17.30 -17.69
N ASN A 111 14.59 -18.31 -17.83
CA ASN A 111 13.93 -18.68 -19.08
C ASN A 111 12.54 -19.31 -18.81
N LEU A 112 11.76 -19.50 -19.86
CA LEU A 112 10.39 -20.02 -19.77
C LEU A 112 10.33 -21.45 -19.23
N GLU A 113 11.24 -22.32 -19.63
CA GLU A 113 11.23 -23.73 -19.20
C GLU A 113 11.47 -23.83 -17.69
N GLU A 114 12.44 -23.08 -17.20
CA GLU A 114 12.73 -22.96 -15.77
C GLU A 114 11.56 -22.36 -15.00
N ALA A 115 10.91 -21.31 -15.55
CA ALA A 115 9.76 -20.69 -14.93
C ALA A 115 8.59 -21.67 -14.74
N ILE A 116 8.27 -22.49 -15.75
CA ILE A 116 7.20 -23.51 -15.66
C ILE A 116 7.54 -24.59 -14.62
N VAL A 117 8.81 -25.02 -14.55
CA VAL A 117 9.25 -26.00 -13.54
C VAL A 117 9.15 -25.43 -12.14
N ASN A 118 9.60 -24.18 -11.95
CA ASN A 118 9.58 -23.51 -10.68
C ASN A 118 8.17 -23.13 -10.23
N ALA A 119 7.28 -22.75 -11.16
CA ALA A 119 5.87 -22.48 -10.89
C ALA A 119 5.14 -23.68 -10.22
N LYS A 120 5.49 -24.91 -10.58
CA LYS A 120 4.93 -26.12 -9.96
C LYS A 120 5.38 -26.31 -8.51
N ARG A 121 6.53 -25.76 -8.12
CA ARG A 121 7.04 -25.80 -6.74
C ARG A 121 6.49 -24.68 -5.90
N VAL A 122 6.36 -23.49 -6.51
CA VAL A 122 5.86 -22.30 -5.83
C VAL A 122 4.35 -22.36 -5.65
N GLU A 123 3.64 -23.02 -6.58
CA GLU A 123 2.17 -23.14 -6.67
C GLU A 123 1.45 -21.84 -7.03
N TYR A 124 0.48 -21.96 -7.96
CA TYR A 124 -0.36 -20.83 -8.37
C TYR A 124 -1.36 -20.40 -7.27
N PRO A 125 -1.77 -19.12 -7.22
CA PRO A 125 -1.31 -18.02 -8.07
C PRO A 125 0.09 -17.52 -7.69
N LEU A 126 0.80 -16.93 -8.68
CA LEU A 126 2.14 -16.39 -8.52
C LEU A 126 2.15 -14.89 -8.74
N VAL A 127 2.93 -14.17 -7.95
CA VAL A 127 3.39 -12.84 -8.31
C VAL A 127 4.67 -12.98 -9.12
N VAL A 128 4.66 -12.48 -10.34
CA VAL A 128 5.81 -12.51 -11.24
C VAL A 128 6.35 -11.11 -11.47
N ARG A 129 7.66 -10.95 -11.42
CA ARG A 129 8.32 -9.65 -11.62
C ARG A 129 9.76 -9.80 -12.10
N PRO A 130 10.30 -8.86 -12.91
CA PRO A 130 11.71 -8.83 -13.22
C PRO A 130 12.55 -8.52 -11.97
N SER A 131 13.72 -9.13 -11.82
CA SER A 131 14.55 -9.01 -10.61
C SER A 131 15.08 -7.60 -10.32
N TYR A 132 15.17 -6.75 -11.34
CA TYR A 132 15.78 -5.42 -11.23
C TYR A 132 14.81 -4.26 -11.43
N VAL A 133 13.50 -4.51 -11.34
CA VAL A 133 12.48 -3.47 -11.47
C VAL A 133 11.93 -3.11 -10.10
N LEU A 134 11.82 -1.80 -9.82
CA LEU A 134 11.37 -1.24 -8.56
C LEU A 134 9.95 -0.63 -8.70
N GLY A 135 9.22 -0.58 -7.59
CA GLY A 135 7.94 0.12 -7.51
C GLY A 135 6.77 -0.58 -8.19
N GLY A 136 6.76 -1.91 -8.23
CA GLY A 136 5.64 -2.70 -8.78
C GLY A 136 5.54 -2.70 -10.30
N ARG A 137 6.40 -1.98 -11.01
CA ARG A 137 6.40 -1.89 -12.47
C ARG A 137 6.66 -3.27 -13.08
N ALA A 138 5.84 -3.62 -14.08
CA ALA A 138 5.86 -4.93 -14.73
C ALA A 138 5.68 -6.12 -13.76
N MET A 139 5.06 -5.91 -12.61
CA MET A 139 4.64 -6.96 -11.69
C MET A 139 3.24 -7.42 -12.06
N GLU A 140 3.01 -8.71 -12.15
CA GLU A 140 1.72 -9.30 -12.52
C GLU A 140 1.39 -10.51 -11.64
N ILE A 141 0.10 -10.73 -11.38
CA ILE A 141 -0.37 -11.96 -10.73
C ILE A 141 -0.84 -12.90 -11.81
N VAL A 142 -0.22 -14.08 -11.89
CA VAL A 142 -0.55 -15.12 -12.87
C VAL A 142 -1.16 -16.33 -12.17
N TYR A 143 -2.18 -16.92 -12.81
CA TYR A 143 -3.01 -17.96 -12.22
C TYR A 143 -2.80 -19.34 -12.86
N ASN A 144 -2.07 -19.42 -13.99
CA ASN A 144 -1.85 -20.65 -14.73
C ASN A 144 -0.61 -20.54 -15.65
N ASP A 145 -0.23 -21.69 -16.22
CA ASP A 145 0.92 -21.80 -17.12
C ASP A 145 0.81 -20.90 -18.36
N ASP A 146 -0.39 -20.66 -18.89
CA ASP A 146 -0.57 -19.87 -20.12
C ASP A 146 -0.39 -18.38 -19.86
N GLU A 147 -0.87 -17.87 -18.73
CA GLU A 147 -0.59 -16.50 -18.27
C GLU A 147 0.89 -16.33 -17.98
N LEU A 148 1.54 -17.30 -17.32
CA LEU A 148 2.98 -17.28 -17.06
C LEU A 148 3.79 -17.26 -18.36
N LYS A 149 3.43 -18.07 -19.39
CA LYS A 149 4.08 -18.05 -20.70
C LYS A 149 3.97 -16.68 -21.38
N THR A 150 2.78 -16.08 -21.33
CA THR A 150 2.54 -14.75 -21.88
C THR A 150 3.43 -13.72 -21.21
N TYR A 151 3.43 -13.70 -19.89
CA TYR A 151 4.29 -12.81 -19.11
C TYR A 151 5.78 -12.98 -19.43
N MET A 152 6.30 -14.21 -19.40
CA MET A 152 7.71 -14.49 -19.68
C MET A 152 8.11 -14.06 -21.09
N THR A 153 7.21 -14.20 -22.08
CA THR A 153 7.46 -13.78 -23.46
C THR A 153 7.56 -12.25 -23.58
N GLU A 154 6.75 -11.52 -22.84
CA GLU A 154 6.76 -10.05 -22.81
C GLU A 154 7.92 -9.51 -21.95
N ALA A 155 8.13 -10.06 -20.77
CA ALA A 155 9.18 -9.66 -19.85
C ALA A 155 10.60 -9.86 -20.43
N VAL A 156 10.84 -10.97 -21.11
CA VAL A 156 12.13 -11.24 -21.78
C VAL A 156 12.44 -10.23 -22.89
N LYS A 157 11.41 -9.72 -23.58
CA LYS A 157 11.59 -8.65 -24.58
C LYS A 157 12.03 -7.32 -23.98
N VAL A 158 11.59 -7.03 -22.76
CA VAL A 158 11.82 -5.74 -22.09
C VAL A 158 13.09 -5.75 -21.23
N SER A 159 13.49 -6.89 -20.69
CA SER A 159 14.49 -6.99 -19.62
C SER A 159 15.87 -7.51 -20.03
N ASN A 160 16.16 -7.70 -21.34
CA ASN A 160 17.47 -8.16 -21.83
C ASN A 160 18.10 -9.31 -21.02
N GLN A 161 17.36 -10.40 -20.78
CA GLN A 161 17.78 -11.59 -20.02
C GLN A 161 17.86 -11.44 -18.47
N SER A 162 17.22 -10.45 -17.92
CA SER A 162 17.12 -10.35 -16.45
C SER A 162 16.31 -11.51 -15.87
N PRO A 163 16.74 -12.11 -14.76
CA PRO A 163 15.95 -13.13 -14.08
C PRO A 163 14.56 -12.63 -13.68
N VAL A 164 13.55 -13.49 -13.77
CA VAL A 164 12.19 -13.24 -13.30
C VAL A 164 11.99 -13.96 -11.97
N LEU A 165 11.38 -13.26 -11.04
CA LEU A 165 10.94 -13.83 -9.78
C LEU A 165 9.55 -14.39 -9.88
N LEU A 166 9.37 -15.49 -9.18
CA LEU A 166 8.13 -16.21 -8.98
C LEU A 166 7.89 -16.29 -7.47
N ASP A 167 7.05 -15.42 -6.93
CA ASP A 167 6.68 -15.43 -5.52
C ASP A 167 5.30 -16.08 -5.36
N HIS A 168 5.08 -16.95 -4.36
CA HIS A 168 3.76 -17.47 -4.04
C HIS A 168 2.83 -16.35 -3.60
N PHE A 169 1.74 -16.15 -4.33
CA PHE A 169 0.77 -15.11 -4.00
C PHE A 169 -0.10 -15.54 -2.81
N LEU A 170 -0.06 -14.75 -1.74
CA LEU A 170 -0.83 -15.00 -0.52
C LEU A 170 -2.28 -14.52 -0.70
N ASN A 171 -3.07 -15.22 -1.50
CA ASN A 171 -4.46 -14.88 -1.76
C ASN A 171 -5.25 -14.74 -0.44
N LYS A 172 -6.06 -13.66 -0.32
CA LYS A 172 -6.86 -13.32 0.87
C LYS A 172 -6.04 -13.05 2.14
N ALA A 173 -4.75 -12.72 2.02
CA ALA A 173 -4.01 -12.22 3.16
C ALA A 173 -4.37 -10.76 3.45
N ILE A 174 -4.34 -10.40 4.73
CA ILE A 174 -4.42 -9.02 5.19
C ILE A 174 -3.01 -8.45 5.10
N GLU A 175 -2.84 -7.36 4.37
CA GLU A 175 -1.57 -6.65 4.28
C GLU A 175 -1.45 -5.64 5.41
N VAL A 176 -0.24 -5.48 5.93
CA VAL A 176 0.07 -4.61 7.06
C VAL A 176 1.36 -3.87 6.78
N ASP A 177 1.30 -2.55 6.81
CA ASP A 177 2.48 -1.69 6.83
C ASP A 177 2.80 -1.27 8.26
N ILE A 178 4.08 -1.19 8.60
CA ILE A 178 4.53 -0.67 9.89
C ILE A 178 5.71 0.29 9.69
N ASP A 179 5.59 1.50 10.21
CA ASP A 179 6.64 2.50 10.20
C ASP A 179 7.25 2.65 11.60
N ALA A 180 8.57 2.77 11.66
CA ALA A 180 9.30 2.98 12.92
C ALA A 180 10.49 3.91 12.73
N VAL A 181 10.99 4.43 13.86
CA VAL A 181 12.25 5.17 13.97
C VAL A 181 13.16 4.44 14.95
N SER A 182 14.43 4.28 14.58
CA SER A 182 15.44 3.67 15.44
C SER A 182 16.62 4.60 15.65
N ASP A 183 17.14 4.67 16.89
CA ASP A 183 18.40 5.36 17.23
C ASP A 183 19.58 4.38 17.36
N GLY A 184 19.39 3.12 16.90
CA GLY A 184 20.35 2.03 17.05
C GLY A 184 20.29 1.30 18.40
N LYS A 185 19.59 1.84 19.38
CA LYS A 185 19.37 1.24 20.72
C LYS A 185 17.89 1.05 21.02
N ASN A 186 17.13 2.10 20.84
CA ASN A 186 15.68 2.16 21.05
C ASN A 186 14.95 2.21 19.71
N ILE A 187 13.74 1.70 19.67
CA ILE A 187 12.89 1.66 18.47
C ILE A 187 11.51 2.19 18.86
N LEU A 188 11.15 3.33 18.29
CA LEU A 188 9.82 3.92 18.38
C LEU A 188 8.97 3.36 17.23
N ILE A 189 7.91 2.65 17.55
CA ILE A 189 6.91 2.26 16.55
C ILE A 189 6.04 3.50 16.27
N GLY A 190 6.08 3.98 15.03
CA GLY A 190 5.30 5.13 14.59
C GLY A 190 3.83 4.79 14.38
N GLY A 191 3.56 3.64 13.73
CA GLY A 191 2.20 3.15 13.53
C GLY A 191 2.18 1.82 12.79
N LEU A 192 1.17 1.01 13.11
CA LEU A 192 0.83 -0.22 12.42
C LEU A 192 -0.46 0.04 11.63
N MET A 193 -0.39 -0.11 10.31
CA MET A 193 -1.48 0.16 9.38
C MET A 193 -2.03 -1.15 8.83
N GLU A 194 -3.31 -1.41 9.04
CA GLU A 194 -4.01 -2.52 8.40
C GLU A 194 -4.63 -2.04 7.09
N HIS A 195 -4.36 -2.76 6.00
CA HIS A 195 -4.95 -2.50 4.68
C HIS A 195 -6.36 -3.04 4.60
N ILE A 196 -7.25 -2.31 3.92
CA ILE A 196 -8.63 -2.72 3.68
C ILE A 196 -8.69 -3.62 2.45
N GLU A 197 -8.00 -3.24 1.37
CA GLU A 197 -7.86 -4.05 0.18
C GLU A 197 -7.00 -5.29 0.49
N GLN A 198 -7.26 -6.38 -0.24
CA GLN A 198 -6.48 -7.61 -0.11
C GLN A 198 -5.01 -7.41 -0.51
N ALA A 199 -4.13 -8.26 -0.02
CA ALA A 199 -2.73 -8.29 -0.40
C ALA A 199 -2.55 -8.37 -1.93
N GLY A 200 -1.52 -7.68 -2.44
CA GLY A 200 -1.22 -7.57 -3.87
C GLY A 200 -1.68 -6.24 -4.50
N VAL A 201 -2.40 -5.40 -3.78
CA VAL A 201 -2.66 -4.01 -4.16
C VAL A 201 -1.53 -3.13 -3.62
N HIS A 202 -0.99 -2.24 -4.45
CA HIS A 202 0.07 -1.33 -4.01
C HIS A 202 -0.35 -0.52 -2.78
N SER A 203 0.53 -0.37 -1.79
CA SER A 203 0.22 0.33 -0.53
C SER A 203 -0.25 1.78 -0.71
N GLY A 204 0.17 2.46 -1.79
CA GLY A 204 -0.34 3.77 -2.18
C GLY A 204 -1.81 3.77 -2.62
N ASP A 205 -2.28 2.66 -3.17
CA ASP A 205 -3.63 2.48 -3.72
C ASP A 205 -4.60 1.82 -2.73
N SER A 206 -4.08 1.25 -1.64
CA SER A 206 -4.91 0.68 -0.57
C SER A 206 -5.38 1.74 0.41
N SER A 207 -6.63 1.62 0.84
CA SER A 207 -7.11 2.28 2.04
C SER A 207 -6.48 1.61 3.27
N CYS A 208 -6.02 2.38 4.24
CA CYS A 208 -5.32 1.85 5.41
C CYS A 208 -5.86 2.47 6.69
N SER A 209 -5.98 1.68 7.75
CA SER A 209 -6.46 2.11 9.07
C SER A 209 -5.37 2.10 10.13
N ILE A 210 -5.31 3.14 10.93
CA ILE A 210 -4.59 3.23 12.20
C ILE A 210 -5.59 3.65 13.30
N PRO A 211 -5.68 2.90 14.39
CA PRO A 211 -5.12 1.56 14.63
C PRO A 211 -5.71 0.50 13.69
N ALA A 212 -5.13 -0.70 13.71
CA ALA A 212 -5.67 -1.87 13.02
C ALA A 212 -7.10 -2.16 13.50
N PHE A 213 -7.99 -2.54 12.58
CA PHE A 213 -9.43 -2.67 12.87
C PHE A 213 -9.91 -4.12 12.94
N SER A 214 -9.20 -5.06 12.34
CA SER A 214 -9.60 -6.48 12.33
C SER A 214 -8.56 -7.44 12.93
N LEU A 215 -7.29 -7.02 13.01
CA LEU A 215 -6.21 -7.84 13.53
C LEU A 215 -6.28 -7.98 15.04
N SER A 216 -6.11 -9.20 15.55
CA SER A 216 -6.03 -9.46 17.00
C SER A 216 -4.83 -8.77 17.64
N ASN A 217 -4.94 -8.45 18.92
CA ASN A 217 -3.84 -7.84 19.69
C ASN A 217 -2.58 -8.75 19.73
N GLU A 218 -2.75 -10.06 19.65
CA GLU A 218 -1.66 -11.05 19.60
C GLU A 218 -0.86 -10.90 18.30
N LEU A 219 -1.56 -10.83 17.15
CA LEU A 219 -0.93 -10.65 15.84
C LEU A 219 -0.23 -9.30 15.75
N GLN A 220 -0.86 -8.23 16.24
CA GLN A 220 -0.25 -6.90 16.24
C GLN A 220 1.05 -6.88 17.06
N ARG A 221 1.05 -7.48 18.27
CA ARG A 221 2.26 -7.58 19.10
C ARG A 221 3.37 -8.38 18.42
N GLU A 222 3.00 -9.48 17.74
CA GLU A 222 3.98 -10.31 17.04
C GLU A 222 4.58 -9.59 15.83
N ILE A 223 3.78 -8.85 15.03
CA ILE A 223 4.27 -8.01 13.94
C ILE A 223 5.25 -6.96 14.47
N ILE A 224 4.91 -6.29 15.57
CA ILE A 224 5.78 -5.30 16.21
C ILE A 224 7.09 -5.95 16.70
N ARG A 225 7.03 -7.15 17.26
CA ARG A 225 8.23 -7.90 17.67
C ARG A 225 9.13 -8.18 16.47
N GLN A 226 8.58 -8.71 15.38
CA GLN A 226 9.32 -9.01 14.16
C GLN A 226 9.93 -7.74 13.56
N MET A 227 9.19 -6.64 13.48
CA MET A 227 9.70 -5.34 13.04
C MET A 227 10.91 -4.88 13.86
N LYS A 228 10.85 -5.01 15.19
CA LYS A 228 11.96 -4.64 16.08
C LYS A 228 13.20 -5.53 15.85
N GLU A 229 13.02 -6.80 15.54
CA GLU A 229 14.14 -7.72 15.24
C GLU A 229 14.83 -7.38 13.93
N PHE A 230 14.07 -7.14 12.85
CA PHE A 230 14.62 -6.64 11.58
C PHE A 230 15.40 -5.34 11.77
N THR A 231 14.79 -4.37 12.46
CA THR A 231 15.39 -3.06 12.71
C THR A 231 16.74 -3.18 13.42
N LYS A 232 16.81 -4.04 14.44
CA LYS A 232 18.08 -4.32 15.16
C LYS A 232 19.09 -5.04 14.29
N LYS A 233 18.67 -6.07 13.57
CA LYS A 233 19.54 -6.89 12.72
C LYS A 233 20.19 -6.07 11.63
N LEU A 234 19.43 -5.15 11.01
CA LEU A 234 19.91 -4.20 10.01
C LEU A 234 20.71 -3.02 10.60
N GLY A 235 20.74 -2.86 11.93
CA GLY A 235 21.42 -1.72 12.55
C GLY A 235 20.86 -0.37 12.08
N VAL A 236 19.53 -0.27 11.92
CA VAL A 236 18.88 0.94 11.40
C VAL A 236 19.09 2.12 12.33
N ILE A 237 19.44 3.27 11.73
CA ILE A 237 19.45 4.59 12.37
C ILE A 237 18.63 5.53 11.51
N GLY A 238 17.46 5.95 12.02
CA GLY A 238 16.47 6.74 11.27
C GLY A 238 15.20 5.95 11.01
N LEU A 239 14.52 6.25 9.89
CA LEU A 239 13.26 5.61 9.49
C LEU A 239 13.47 4.21 8.95
N VAL A 240 12.50 3.36 9.23
CA VAL A 240 12.37 2.03 8.64
C VAL A 240 10.89 1.70 8.48
N ASN A 241 10.55 1.10 7.35
CA ASN A 241 9.23 0.55 7.03
C ASN A 241 9.35 -0.96 6.80
N ALA A 242 8.36 -1.71 7.21
CA ALA A 242 8.23 -3.12 6.84
C ALA A 242 6.80 -3.42 6.41
N GLN A 243 6.67 -4.29 5.41
CA GLN A 243 5.40 -4.81 4.93
C GLN A 243 5.26 -6.28 5.29
N PHE A 244 4.10 -6.62 5.84
CA PHE A 244 3.74 -7.97 6.23
C PHE A 244 2.44 -8.38 5.57
N ALA A 245 2.24 -9.68 5.42
CA ALA A 245 0.96 -10.28 5.05
C ALA A 245 0.54 -11.29 6.12
N VAL A 246 -0.69 -11.19 6.60
CA VAL A 246 -1.26 -12.10 7.59
C VAL A 246 -2.26 -13.02 6.90
N ARG A 247 -2.01 -14.35 6.95
CA ARG A 247 -2.90 -15.37 6.38
C ARG A 247 -3.06 -16.52 7.36
N LYS A 248 -4.29 -16.79 7.78
CA LYS A 248 -4.60 -17.88 8.74
C LYS A 248 -3.70 -17.80 9.99
N ASP A 249 -3.63 -16.63 10.61
CA ASP A 249 -2.81 -16.31 11.79
C ASP A 249 -1.29 -16.49 11.64
N LYS A 250 -0.81 -16.72 10.40
CA LYS A 250 0.61 -16.72 10.09
C LYS A 250 1.01 -15.37 9.50
N ILE A 251 2.13 -14.85 9.99
CA ILE A 251 2.69 -13.57 9.55
C ILE A 251 3.84 -13.86 8.59
N PHE A 252 3.77 -13.28 7.39
CA PHE A 252 4.80 -13.36 6.37
C PHE A 252 5.39 -11.97 6.16
N VAL A 253 6.71 -11.84 6.23
CA VAL A 253 7.37 -10.60 5.83
C VAL A 253 7.46 -10.54 4.31
N LEU A 254 7.07 -9.39 3.74
CA LEU A 254 7.14 -9.14 2.31
C LEU A 254 8.41 -8.37 1.95
N GLU A 255 8.66 -7.26 2.66
CA GLU A 255 9.84 -6.42 2.48
C GLU A 255 10.14 -5.58 3.71
N VAL A 256 11.38 -5.15 3.84
CA VAL A 256 11.84 -4.17 4.85
C VAL A 256 12.63 -3.09 4.14
N ASN A 257 12.26 -1.83 4.38
CA ASN A 257 12.82 -0.66 3.74
C ASN A 257 13.45 0.25 4.80
N PRO A 258 14.79 0.29 4.97
CA PRO A 258 15.45 1.15 5.97
C PRO A 258 15.53 2.62 5.48
N ARG A 259 14.40 3.19 5.15
CA ARG A 259 14.21 4.55 4.62
C ARG A 259 12.83 5.09 4.92
N ALA A 260 12.59 6.36 4.61
CA ALA A 260 11.26 6.96 4.64
C ALA A 260 10.33 6.24 3.64
N SER A 261 9.17 5.82 4.13
CA SER A 261 8.08 5.27 3.33
C SER A 261 7.13 6.38 2.86
N ARG A 262 6.26 6.06 1.92
CA ARG A 262 5.18 6.96 1.49
C ARG A 262 4.09 7.11 2.55
N THR A 263 4.00 6.19 3.49
CA THR A 263 3.01 6.19 4.58
C THR A 263 3.40 7.09 5.76
N VAL A 264 4.66 7.49 5.87
CA VAL A 264 5.15 8.37 6.97
C VAL A 264 4.30 9.64 7.16
N PRO A 265 3.87 10.38 6.13
CA PRO A 265 3.02 11.56 6.31
C PRO A 265 1.65 11.23 6.92
N PHE A 266 1.03 10.13 6.48
CA PHE A 266 -0.23 9.64 7.03
C PHE A 266 -0.07 9.22 8.49
N VAL A 267 0.92 8.36 8.79
CA VAL A 267 1.22 7.91 10.16
C VAL A 267 1.47 9.11 11.09
N SER A 268 2.26 10.08 10.62
CA SER A 268 2.57 11.27 11.42
C SER A 268 1.34 12.10 11.76
N LYS A 269 0.40 12.24 10.81
CA LYS A 269 -0.87 12.96 11.05
C LYS A 269 -1.81 12.16 11.96
N ALA A 270 -1.90 10.84 11.76
CA ALA A 270 -2.77 9.97 12.54
C ALA A 270 -2.35 9.85 14.01
N THR A 271 -1.05 9.87 14.28
CA THR A 271 -0.50 9.64 15.64
C THR A 271 -0.01 10.92 16.35
N GLY A 272 0.09 12.04 15.63
CA GLY A 272 0.71 13.26 16.13
C GLY A 272 2.25 13.23 16.16
N LEU A 273 2.88 12.10 15.87
CA LEU A 273 4.33 11.93 15.86
C LEU A 273 4.94 12.50 14.57
N GLN A 274 5.83 13.46 14.68
CA GLN A 274 6.54 14.01 13.53
C GLN A 274 7.73 13.09 13.13
N LEU A 275 7.43 11.89 12.63
CA LEU A 275 8.41 10.82 12.41
C LEU A 275 9.64 11.26 11.61
N ALA A 276 9.46 12.04 10.56
CA ALA A 276 10.57 12.54 9.74
C ALA A 276 11.51 13.48 10.54
N LYS A 277 10.95 14.35 11.39
CA LYS A 277 11.76 15.22 12.26
C LYS A 277 12.48 14.43 13.35
N ILE A 278 11.77 13.47 13.96
CA ILE A 278 12.35 12.57 14.98
C ILE A 278 13.53 11.80 14.38
N ALA A 279 13.35 11.21 13.19
CA ALA A 279 14.39 10.47 12.50
C ALA A 279 15.59 11.35 12.10
N ALA A 280 15.33 12.56 11.58
CA ALA A 280 16.41 13.50 11.24
C ALA A 280 17.26 13.86 12.46
N LYS A 281 16.63 14.08 13.63
CA LYS A 281 17.33 14.32 14.90
C LYS A 281 18.13 13.09 15.35
N VAL A 282 17.60 11.90 15.19
CA VAL A 282 18.32 10.64 15.45
C VAL A 282 19.58 10.51 14.59
N MET A 283 19.47 10.80 13.27
CA MET A 283 20.59 10.69 12.34
C MET A 283 21.75 11.66 12.66
N ILE A 284 21.46 12.79 13.29
CA ILE A 284 22.48 13.74 13.76
C ILE A 284 22.95 13.47 15.21
N GLY A 285 22.51 12.35 15.80
CA GLY A 285 23.02 11.85 17.10
C GLY A 285 22.17 12.17 18.31
N ILE A 286 20.96 12.74 18.16
CA ILE A 286 20.03 12.99 19.29
C ILE A 286 19.15 11.75 19.46
N SER A 287 19.34 11.01 20.53
CA SER A 287 18.63 9.75 20.78
C SER A 287 17.11 9.94 20.95
N LEU A 288 16.33 8.87 20.74
CA LEU A 288 14.89 8.86 21.01
C LEU A 288 14.58 9.24 22.46
N LYS A 289 15.41 8.79 23.41
CA LYS A 289 15.27 9.12 24.84
C LYS A 289 15.43 10.62 25.10
N GLU A 290 16.43 11.27 24.50
CA GLU A 290 16.66 12.72 24.64
C GLU A 290 15.52 13.52 24.01
N GLN A 291 14.86 12.98 22.99
CA GLN A 291 13.69 13.57 22.37
C GLN A 291 12.37 13.28 23.12
N GLY A 292 12.40 12.47 24.19
CA GLY A 292 11.22 12.12 24.99
C GLY A 292 10.37 10.96 24.43
N TYR A 293 10.85 10.24 23.41
CA TYR A 293 10.11 9.15 22.75
C TYR A 293 10.67 7.79 23.17
N LEU A 294 9.96 7.09 24.07
CA LEU A 294 10.35 5.75 24.53
C LEU A 294 9.33 4.67 24.19
N ASP A 295 8.06 5.04 24.12
CA ASP A 295 6.96 4.12 23.96
C ASP A 295 6.14 4.41 22.70
N GLN A 296 5.49 3.36 22.16
CA GLN A 296 4.54 3.48 21.06
C GLN A 296 3.32 4.30 21.51
N ILE A 297 2.87 5.21 20.65
CA ILE A 297 1.59 5.90 20.80
C ILE A 297 0.56 5.16 19.95
N ILE A 298 -0.50 4.65 20.59
CA ILE A 298 -1.66 4.08 19.91
C ILE A 298 -2.79 5.09 20.10
N PRO A 299 -3.30 5.71 19.01
CA PRO A 299 -4.43 6.63 19.10
C PRO A 299 -5.68 5.94 19.66
N ASP A 300 -6.49 6.67 20.42
CA ASP A 300 -7.80 6.24 20.91
C ASP A 300 -8.94 6.50 19.90
N PHE A 301 -8.59 6.97 18.73
CA PHE A 301 -9.45 7.20 17.56
C PHE A 301 -8.89 6.52 16.33
N TYR A 302 -9.74 6.28 15.35
CA TYR A 302 -9.35 5.73 14.06
C TYR A 302 -8.99 6.83 13.07
N SER A 303 -7.95 6.58 12.28
CA SER A 303 -7.60 7.35 11.09
C SER A 303 -7.55 6.42 9.90
N VAL A 304 -8.30 6.73 8.85
CA VAL A 304 -8.30 5.96 7.61
C VAL A 304 -7.74 6.81 6.48
N LYS A 305 -6.69 6.30 5.85
CA LYS A 305 -6.15 6.83 4.59
C LYS A 305 -7.04 6.34 3.45
N GLY A 306 -7.50 7.24 2.59
CA GLY A 306 -8.18 6.92 1.34
C GLY A 306 -7.34 7.36 0.15
N PRO A 307 -7.07 6.49 -0.85
CA PRO A 307 -6.38 6.89 -2.07
C PRO A 307 -7.26 7.75 -2.97
N VAL A 308 -6.65 8.65 -3.74
CA VAL A 308 -7.35 9.46 -4.75
C VAL A 308 -6.86 9.03 -6.12
N PHE A 309 -7.81 8.61 -6.98
CA PHE A 309 -7.53 8.11 -8.31
C PHE A 309 -7.94 9.09 -9.41
N PRO A 310 -7.13 9.25 -10.47
CA PRO A 310 -7.45 10.14 -11.60
C PRO A 310 -8.26 9.45 -12.71
N PHE A 311 -8.96 8.32 -12.43
CA PHE A 311 -9.61 7.51 -13.46
C PHE A 311 -10.63 8.30 -14.31
N ASN A 312 -11.29 9.29 -13.72
CA ASN A 312 -12.22 10.18 -14.46
C ASN A 312 -11.53 11.02 -15.54
N LYS A 313 -10.19 11.18 -15.47
CA LYS A 313 -9.39 11.88 -16.50
C LYS A 313 -8.83 10.93 -17.56
N PHE A 314 -8.88 9.62 -17.31
CA PHE A 314 -8.33 8.57 -18.16
C PHE A 314 -9.35 7.46 -18.36
N PRO A 315 -10.43 7.71 -19.15
CA PRO A 315 -11.57 6.79 -19.27
C PRO A 315 -11.22 5.42 -19.88
N ASP A 316 -10.10 5.33 -20.59
CA ASP A 316 -9.63 4.08 -21.20
C ASP A 316 -8.75 3.23 -20.24
N THR A 317 -8.52 3.71 -19.01
CA THR A 317 -7.74 2.99 -18.00
C THR A 317 -8.65 2.13 -17.14
N ASP A 318 -8.32 0.84 -17.01
CA ASP A 318 -9.05 -0.05 -16.11
C ASP A 318 -8.80 0.36 -14.65
N PRO A 319 -9.85 0.62 -13.85
CA PRO A 319 -9.71 1.00 -12.46
C PRO A 319 -9.38 -0.17 -11.51
N ILE A 320 -9.19 -1.39 -12.01
CA ILE A 320 -8.71 -2.51 -11.18
C ILE A 320 -7.38 -2.15 -10.52
N LEU A 321 -7.30 -2.37 -9.23
CA LEU A 321 -6.09 -2.17 -8.45
C LEU A 321 -5.18 -3.41 -8.52
N GLY A 322 -3.89 -3.17 -8.40
CA GLY A 322 -2.87 -4.20 -8.48
C GLY A 322 -1.54 -3.72 -7.88
N PRO A 323 -0.44 -4.42 -8.17
CA PRO A 323 0.85 -4.09 -7.58
C PRO A 323 1.48 -2.79 -8.11
N GLU A 324 1.00 -2.25 -9.23
CA GLU A 324 1.46 -0.97 -9.78
C GLU A 324 0.59 0.18 -9.28
N MET A 325 1.20 1.25 -8.77
CA MET A 325 0.50 2.40 -8.20
C MET A 325 -0.21 3.22 -9.27
N LYS A 326 -1.51 3.49 -9.06
CA LYS A 326 -2.39 4.30 -9.91
C LYS A 326 -2.88 5.58 -9.24
N SER A 327 -2.84 5.66 -7.91
CA SER A 327 -3.26 6.86 -7.17
C SER A 327 -2.32 8.04 -7.39
N THR A 328 -2.88 9.25 -7.34
CA THR A 328 -2.13 10.51 -7.49
C THR A 328 -2.10 11.34 -6.22
N GLY A 329 -2.81 10.90 -5.18
CA GLY A 329 -2.87 11.55 -3.88
C GLY A 329 -3.58 10.68 -2.87
N GLU A 330 -3.67 11.21 -1.65
CA GLU A 330 -4.33 10.55 -0.53
C GLU A 330 -5.07 11.56 0.34
N VAL A 331 -6.11 11.10 0.99
CA VAL A 331 -6.89 11.84 1.99
C VAL A 331 -6.93 11.06 3.30
N MET A 332 -7.35 11.71 4.38
CA MET A 332 -7.50 11.08 5.69
C MET A 332 -8.85 11.41 6.27
N GLY A 333 -9.60 10.38 6.68
CA GLY A 333 -10.76 10.49 7.56
C GLY A 333 -10.40 10.10 8.97
N THR A 334 -10.94 10.81 9.98
CA THR A 334 -10.76 10.50 11.40
C THR A 334 -12.09 10.35 12.11
N GLY A 335 -12.19 9.42 13.05
CA GLY A 335 -13.42 9.16 13.79
C GLY A 335 -13.20 8.32 15.04
N LYS A 336 -14.18 8.29 15.93
CA LYS A 336 -14.14 7.43 17.13
C LYS A 336 -14.28 5.94 16.79
N THR A 337 -14.85 5.63 15.64
CA THR A 337 -14.98 4.27 15.14
C THR A 337 -14.34 4.15 13.77
N PHE A 338 -13.99 2.94 13.37
CA PHE A 338 -13.48 2.65 12.03
C PHE A 338 -14.47 3.11 10.94
N GLY A 339 -15.76 2.81 11.10
CA GLY A 339 -16.80 3.19 10.13
C GLY A 339 -16.92 4.70 9.92
N GLU A 340 -16.85 5.48 11.00
CA GLU A 340 -16.84 6.96 10.93
C GLU A 340 -15.60 7.48 10.19
N ALA A 341 -14.42 6.95 10.51
CA ALA A 341 -13.18 7.34 9.85
C ALA A 341 -13.17 6.94 8.37
N TYR A 342 -13.69 5.75 8.06
CA TYR A 342 -13.75 5.23 6.70
C TYR A 342 -14.66 6.08 5.82
N ILE A 343 -15.91 6.36 6.24
CA ILE A 343 -16.82 7.18 5.44
C ILE A 343 -16.28 8.58 5.17
N LYS A 344 -15.62 9.20 6.16
CA LYS A 344 -14.97 10.50 5.99
C LYS A 344 -13.86 10.46 4.94
N SER A 345 -13.06 9.38 4.93
CA SER A 345 -12.01 9.19 3.92
C SER A 345 -12.59 8.99 2.52
N GLN A 346 -13.70 8.24 2.39
CA GLN A 346 -14.40 8.05 1.11
C GLN A 346 -14.94 9.37 0.56
N TYR A 347 -15.64 10.14 1.37
CA TYR A 347 -16.15 11.45 0.95
C TYR A 347 -15.03 12.43 0.58
N ALA A 348 -13.95 12.44 1.34
CA ALA A 348 -12.77 13.28 1.03
C ALA A 348 -12.10 12.85 -0.28
N ALA A 349 -12.16 11.56 -0.65
CA ALA A 349 -11.71 11.04 -1.94
C ALA A 349 -12.70 11.27 -3.10
N GLY A 350 -13.88 11.88 -2.82
CA GLY A 350 -14.94 12.11 -3.80
C GLY A 350 -15.82 10.89 -4.08
N ILE A 351 -15.77 9.88 -3.22
CA ILE A 351 -16.59 8.66 -3.33
C ILE A 351 -17.82 8.82 -2.45
N HIS A 352 -19.00 8.71 -3.03
CA HIS A 352 -20.28 8.82 -2.34
C HIS A 352 -20.93 7.44 -2.22
N ILE A 353 -21.06 6.95 -0.98
CA ILE A 353 -21.75 5.69 -0.70
C ILE A 353 -23.26 5.98 -0.72
N PRO A 354 -24.04 5.31 -1.58
CA PRO A 354 -25.49 5.48 -1.62
C PRO A 354 -26.16 4.88 -0.37
N ASP A 355 -27.27 5.47 0.06
CA ASP A 355 -28.07 5.00 1.19
C ASP A 355 -29.24 4.09 0.77
N LYS A 356 -29.52 3.97 -0.53
CA LYS A 356 -30.60 3.18 -1.12
C LYS A 356 -30.42 3.07 -2.63
N GLY A 357 -31.26 2.28 -3.27
CA GLY A 357 -31.33 2.11 -4.73
C GLY A 357 -30.99 0.71 -5.15
N LYS A 358 -30.45 0.55 -6.37
CA LYS A 358 -30.08 -0.75 -6.92
C LYS A 358 -28.59 -0.98 -6.82
N VAL A 359 -28.20 -2.15 -6.34
CA VAL A 359 -26.80 -2.59 -6.29
C VAL A 359 -26.58 -3.75 -7.26
N PHE A 360 -25.58 -3.61 -8.12
CA PHE A 360 -25.11 -4.70 -8.94
C PHE A 360 -23.96 -5.45 -8.30
N ILE A 361 -24.08 -6.79 -8.21
CA ILE A 361 -23.07 -7.65 -7.63
C ILE A 361 -22.64 -8.73 -8.63
N SER A 362 -21.36 -8.77 -8.95
CA SER A 362 -20.77 -9.84 -9.77
C SER A 362 -19.41 -10.20 -9.21
N VAL A 363 -19.32 -11.34 -8.54
CA VAL A 363 -18.11 -11.76 -7.84
C VAL A 363 -17.54 -13.06 -8.40
N ARG A 364 -16.20 -13.18 -8.33
CA ARG A 364 -15.48 -14.41 -8.64
C ARG A 364 -15.81 -15.53 -7.65
N GLU A 365 -15.54 -16.78 -8.05
CA GLU A 365 -15.91 -17.94 -7.24
C GLU A 365 -15.35 -17.95 -5.81
N PRO A 366 -14.07 -17.58 -5.55
CA PRO A 366 -13.54 -17.54 -4.20
C PRO A 366 -14.22 -16.53 -3.28
N ASP A 367 -14.92 -15.52 -3.82
CA ASP A 367 -15.59 -14.48 -3.05
C ASP A 367 -17.06 -14.81 -2.75
N LYS A 368 -17.57 -15.94 -3.23
CA LYS A 368 -18.84 -16.53 -2.81
C LYS A 368 -18.68 -17.21 -1.46
N ASN A 369 -18.69 -16.43 -0.40
CA ASN A 369 -18.39 -16.86 0.98
C ASN A 369 -19.26 -16.11 1.99
N GLU A 370 -19.03 -16.31 3.30
CA GLU A 370 -19.82 -15.71 4.37
C GLU A 370 -19.83 -14.17 4.32
N LYS A 371 -18.71 -13.51 3.95
CA LYS A 371 -18.69 -12.05 3.82
C LYS A 371 -19.68 -11.54 2.77
N LEU A 372 -19.81 -12.26 1.63
CA LEU A 372 -20.79 -11.91 0.61
C LEU A 372 -22.23 -12.10 1.11
N ILE A 373 -22.46 -13.15 1.90
CA ILE A 373 -23.77 -13.40 2.51
C ILE A 373 -24.13 -12.30 3.49
N GLU A 374 -23.21 -11.92 4.38
CA GLU A 374 -23.40 -10.82 5.33
C GLU A 374 -23.64 -9.48 4.60
N LEU A 375 -22.85 -9.17 3.57
CA LEU A 375 -23.02 -7.99 2.76
C LEU A 375 -24.38 -7.97 2.06
N GLY A 376 -24.80 -9.07 1.44
CA GLY A 376 -26.10 -9.17 0.77
C GLY A 376 -27.28 -9.03 1.73
N ARG A 377 -27.22 -9.67 2.93
CA ARG A 377 -28.24 -9.51 3.97
C ARG A 377 -28.33 -8.07 4.45
N PHE A 378 -27.17 -7.44 4.70
CA PHE A 378 -27.12 -6.04 5.10
C PHE A 378 -27.77 -5.14 4.06
N LEU A 379 -27.37 -5.23 2.78
CA LEU A 379 -27.94 -4.42 1.69
C LEU A 379 -29.45 -4.63 1.54
N SER A 380 -29.93 -5.87 1.69
CA SER A 380 -31.38 -6.15 1.68
C SER A 380 -32.10 -5.49 2.85
N ASN A 381 -31.53 -5.50 4.06
CA ASN A 381 -32.10 -4.85 5.25
C ASN A 381 -32.15 -3.31 5.08
N GLU A 382 -31.14 -2.72 4.44
CA GLU A 382 -31.10 -1.30 4.07
C GLU A 382 -31.94 -0.96 2.83
N LYS A 383 -32.75 -1.93 2.36
CA LYS A 383 -33.71 -1.77 1.24
C LYS A 383 -33.07 -1.51 -0.12
N PHE A 384 -31.86 -2.01 -0.33
CA PHE A 384 -31.30 -2.07 -1.68
C PHE A 384 -31.97 -3.20 -2.49
N GLU A 385 -32.24 -2.93 -3.75
CA GLU A 385 -32.60 -3.97 -4.73
C GLU A 385 -31.30 -4.60 -5.27
N ILE A 386 -31.10 -5.90 -5.01
CA ILE A 386 -29.88 -6.59 -5.43
C ILE A 386 -30.08 -7.19 -6.83
N ILE A 387 -29.17 -6.85 -7.74
CA ILE A 387 -29.11 -7.38 -9.10
C ILE A 387 -27.73 -8.05 -9.27
N ALA A 388 -27.69 -9.25 -9.82
CA ALA A 388 -26.42 -9.97 -9.96
C ALA A 388 -26.35 -10.81 -11.24
N THR A 389 -25.12 -11.13 -11.66
CA THR A 389 -24.90 -12.12 -12.72
C THR A 389 -25.31 -13.52 -12.25
N THR A 390 -25.67 -14.40 -13.20
CA THR A 390 -26.26 -15.72 -12.93
C THR A 390 -25.60 -16.49 -11.79
N GLY A 391 -24.28 -16.65 -11.80
CA GLY A 391 -23.59 -17.42 -10.75
C GLY A 391 -23.62 -16.78 -9.38
N THR A 392 -23.59 -15.44 -9.32
CA THR A 392 -23.71 -14.68 -8.04
C THR A 392 -25.15 -14.68 -7.55
N ALA A 393 -26.14 -14.50 -8.47
CA ALA A 393 -27.55 -14.51 -8.12
C ALA A 393 -27.99 -15.88 -7.54
N ASN A 394 -27.55 -16.97 -8.17
CA ASN A 394 -27.83 -18.31 -7.64
C ASN A 394 -27.28 -18.48 -6.22
N PHE A 395 -26.03 -18.10 -6.00
CA PHE A 395 -25.40 -18.18 -4.66
C PHE A 395 -26.16 -17.37 -3.61
N LEU A 396 -26.57 -16.11 -3.93
CA LEU A 396 -27.31 -15.26 -3.00
C LEU A 396 -28.70 -15.83 -2.71
N ASN A 397 -29.45 -16.27 -3.74
CA ASN A 397 -30.78 -16.84 -3.59
C ASN A 397 -30.78 -18.17 -2.80
N GLU A 398 -29.78 -19.03 -2.99
CA GLU A 398 -29.55 -20.26 -2.20
C GLU A 398 -29.32 -19.95 -0.72
N ASN A 399 -28.78 -18.76 -0.42
CA ASN A 399 -28.58 -18.27 0.95
C ASN A 399 -29.70 -17.36 1.46
N HIS A 400 -30.88 -17.43 0.85
CA HIS A 400 -32.09 -16.71 1.23
C HIS A 400 -31.99 -15.17 1.13
N ILE A 401 -31.18 -14.68 0.19
CA ILE A 401 -31.05 -13.25 -0.14
C ILE A 401 -31.71 -13.04 -1.49
N GLU A 402 -32.82 -12.31 -1.51
CA GLU A 402 -33.56 -12.01 -2.74
C GLU A 402 -32.68 -11.24 -3.72
N CYS A 403 -32.49 -11.78 -4.91
CA CYS A 403 -31.60 -11.22 -5.91
C CYS A 403 -32.17 -11.43 -7.32
N GLN A 404 -32.27 -10.36 -8.10
CA GLN A 404 -32.66 -10.40 -9.49
C GLN A 404 -31.44 -10.75 -10.37
N GLN A 405 -31.65 -11.68 -11.31
CA GLN A 405 -30.62 -12.05 -12.28
C GLN A 405 -30.58 -11.06 -13.46
N ILE A 406 -29.36 -10.73 -13.92
CA ILE A 406 -29.09 -9.94 -15.13
C ILE A 406 -28.01 -10.60 -15.97
N ASN A 407 -28.07 -10.43 -17.30
CA ASN A 407 -27.08 -10.96 -18.22
C ASN A 407 -25.73 -10.23 -18.10
N LYS A 408 -24.64 -10.97 -18.32
CA LYS A 408 -23.35 -10.35 -18.66
C LYS A 408 -23.43 -9.71 -20.04
N VAL A 409 -22.52 -8.78 -20.34
CA VAL A 409 -22.50 -8.03 -21.60
C VAL A 409 -22.52 -8.96 -22.85
N ARG A 410 -21.83 -10.10 -22.79
CA ARG A 410 -21.75 -11.05 -23.92
C ARG A 410 -22.93 -12.03 -23.98
N GLU A 411 -23.82 -12.06 -23.01
CA GLU A 411 -24.95 -12.99 -22.93
C GLU A 411 -26.22 -12.44 -23.60
N GLY A 412 -26.22 -11.15 -24.00
CA GLY A 412 -27.31 -10.49 -24.68
C GLY A 412 -28.08 -9.50 -23.83
N SER A 413 -28.99 -8.73 -24.48
CA SER A 413 -29.82 -7.71 -23.82
C SER A 413 -31.04 -8.36 -23.13
N PRO A 414 -31.50 -7.81 -21.97
CA PRO A 414 -30.89 -6.72 -21.23
C PRO A 414 -29.64 -7.16 -20.44
N HIS A 415 -28.62 -6.32 -20.44
CA HIS A 415 -27.38 -6.58 -19.70
C HIS A 415 -26.98 -5.39 -18.82
N ILE A 416 -26.08 -5.62 -17.89
CA ILE A 416 -25.72 -4.66 -16.81
C ILE A 416 -25.26 -3.28 -17.34
N VAL A 417 -24.50 -3.19 -18.42
CA VAL A 417 -24.02 -1.90 -18.96
C VAL A 417 -25.18 -1.02 -19.44
N GLU A 418 -26.28 -1.61 -19.92
CA GLU A 418 -27.49 -0.86 -20.29
C GLU A 418 -28.14 -0.23 -19.05
N LEU A 419 -28.20 -0.96 -17.92
CA LEU A 419 -28.73 -0.44 -16.64
C LEU A 419 -27.83 0.65 -16.04
N ILE A 420 -26.50 0.53 -16.19
CA ILE A 420 -25.57 1.57 -15.76
C ILE A 420 -25.81 2.88 -16.55
N LYS A 421 -25.93 2.76 -17.89
CA LYS A 421 -26.20 3.90 -18.79
C LYS A 421 -27.56 4.57 -18.54
N SER A 422 -28.58 3.81 -18.16
CA SER A 422 -29.88 4.34 -17.79
C SER A 422 -29.92 4.96 -16.38
N LYS A 423 -28.81 4.90 -15.65
CA LYS A 423 -28.69 5.36 -14.25
C LYS A 423 -29.64 4.64 -13.29
N ASP A 424 -29.89 3.38 -13.55
CA ASP A 424 -30.70 2.50 -12.70
C ASP A 424 -29.88 1.79 -11.63
N ILE A 425 -28.57 2.01 -11.59
CA ILE A 425 -27.63 1.40 -10.63
C ILE A 425 -26.92 2.47 -9.83
N GLU A 426 -26.93 2.34 -8.50
CA GLU A 426 -26.29 3.28 -7.57
C GLU A 426 -24.95 2.78 -7.03
N LEU A 427 -24.76 1.44 -6.97
CA LEU A 427 -23.57 0.82 -6.43
C LEU A 427 -23.18 -0.41 -7.27
N ILE A 428 -21.89 -0.58 -7.51
CA ILE A 428 -21.34 -1.73 -8.24
C ILE A 428 -20.31 -2.43 -7.39
N ILE A 429 -20.43 -3.76 -7.26
CA ILE A 429 -19.44 -4.64 -6.64
C ILE A 429 -19.05 -5.67 -7.69
N ASN A 430 -17.85 -5.50 -8.29
CA ASN A 430 -17.38 -6.34 -9.36
C ASN A 430 -15.97 -6.87 -9.08
N THR A 431 -15.88 -8.10 -8.58
CA THR A 431 -14.59 -8.78 -8.37
C THR A 431 -14.26 -9.73 -9.50
N THR A 432 -13.00 -9.78 -9.90
CA THR A 432 -12.54 -10.56 -11.05
C THR A 432 -11.27 -11.33 -10.72
N GLU A 433 -11.01 -12.41 -11.46
CA GLU A 433 -9.80 -13.22 -11.32
C GLU A 433 -9.36 -13.73 -12.70
N GLY A 434 -8.06 -13.50 -13.01
CA GLY A 434 -7.47 -13.87 -14.28
C GLY A 434 -7.81 -12.89 -15.43
N LYS A 435 -6.92 -12.86 -16.42
CA LYS A 435 -6.94 -11.89 -17.53
C LYS A 435 -8.27 -11.88 -18.30
N GLN A 436 -8.82 -13.05 -18.61
CA GLN A 436 -10.07 -13.16 -19.37
C GLN A 436 -11.24 -12.50 -18.62
N SER A 437 -11.40 -12.77 -17.32
CA SER A 437 -12.49 -12.20 -16.52
C SER A 437 -12.36 -10.68 -16.38
N ILE A 438 -11.13 -10.18 -16.27
CA ILE A 438 -10.82 -8.75 -16.26
C ILE A 438 -11.25 -8.08 -17.55
N GLU A 439 -10.87 -8.65 -18.70
CA GLU A 439 -11.23 -8.12 -20.03
C GLU A 439 -12.75 -8.17 -20.28
N GLU A 440 -13.43 -9.25 -19.89
CA GLU A 440 -14.87 -9.41 -20.09
C GLU A 440 -15.71 -8.43 -19.27
N SER A 441 -15.23 -8.01 -18.10
CA SER A 441 -15.93 -7.06 -17.23
C SER A 441 -15.42 -5.61 -17.31
N PHE A 442 -14.43 -5.34 -18.17
CA PHE A 442 -13.86 -3.99 -18.34
C PHE A 442 -14.94 -2.93 -18.64
N SER A 443 -15.89 -3.24 -19.56
CA SER A 443 -16.96 -2.32 -19.93
C SER A 443 -17.88 -1.92 -18.77
N ILE A 444 -18.05 -2.80 -17.77
CA ILE A 444 -18.81 -2.50 -16.54
C ILE A 444 -18.09 -1.44 -15.73
N ARG A 445 -16.80 -1.64 -15.51
CA ARG A 445 -15.98 -0.72 -14.69
C ARG A 445 -15.74 0.63 -15.39
N ALA A 446 -15.47 0.59 -16.69
CA ALA A 446 -15.31 1.81 -17.49
C ALA A 446 -16.58 2.66 -17.48
N GLU A 447 -17.76 2.03 -17.67
CA GLU A 447 -19.02 2.74 -17.63
C GLU A 447 -19.36 3.27 -16.24
N ALA A 448 -19.00 2.54 -15.17
CA ALA A 448 -19.16 3.02 -13.79
C ALA A 448 -18.37 4.32 -13.55
N VAL A 449 -17.10 4.36 -14.00
CA VAL A 449 -16.25 5.57 -13.91
C VAL A 449 -16.87 6.74 -14.68
N ILE A 450 -17.31 6.51 -15.94
CA ILE A 450 -17.90 7.54 -16.81
C ILE A 450 -19.21 8.06 -16.22
N SER A 451 -20.04 7.19 -15.66
CA SER A 451 -21.33 7.54 -15.07
C SER A 451 -21.22 8.10 -13.65
N GLY A 452 -20.03 8.07 -13.03
CA GLY A 452 -19.80 8.54 -11.67
C GLY A 452 -20.47 7.67 -10.60
N ILE A 453 -20.69 6.38 -10.88
CA ILE A 453 -21.29 5.42 -9.95
C ILE A 453 -20.21 4.87 -9.04
N THR A 454 -20.49 4.77 -7.75
CA THR A 454 -19.58 4.16 -6.77
C THR A 454 -19.41 2.67 -7.07
N TYR A 455 -18.16 2.23 -7.15
CA TYR A 455 -17.83 0.85 -7.45
C TYR A 455 -16.72 0.32 -6.55
N TYR A 456 -16.77 -0.97 -6.28
CA TYR A 456 -15.75 -1.73 -5.56
C TYR A 456 -15.25 -2.89 -6.42
N THR A 457 -13.94 -3.03 -6.48
CA THR A 457 -13.26 -4.13 -7.21
C THR A 457 -12.76 -5.24 -6.31
N SER A 458 -12.94 -5.09 -5.00
CA SER A 458 -12.70 -6.12 -3.98
C SER A 458 -13.89 -6.28 -3.04
N LEU A 459 -14.11 -7.51 -2.56
CA LEU A 459 -15.16 -7.79 -1.59
C LEU A 459 -14.83 -7.15 -0.23
N GLU A 460 -13.55 -7.07 0.13
CA GLU A 460 -13.05 -6.48 1.35
C GLU A 460 -13.41 -4.99 1.45
N ALA A 461 -13.17 -4.22 0.39
CA ALA A 461 -13.53 -2.80 0.34
C ALA A 461 -15.05 -2.60 0.39
N ALA A 462 -15.82 -3.41 -0.35
CA ALA A 462 -17.28 -3.40 -0.27
C ALA A 462 -17.79 -3.75 1.13
N TYR A 463 -17.18 -4.74 1.78
CA TYR A 463 -17.56 -5.14 3.15
C TYR A 463 -17.20 -4.07 4.18
N ALA A 464 -16.08 -3.36 4.04
CA ALA A 464 -15.69 -2.27 4.94
C ALA A 464 -16.73 -1.14 4.98
N THR A 465 -17.51 -0.95 3.89
CA THR A 465 -18.56 0.07 3.86
C THR A 465 -19.72 -0.21 4.82
N LEU A 466 -19.95 -1.46 5.23
CA LEU A 466 -21.04 -1.81 6.14
C LEU A 466 -20.94 -1.06 7.47
N SER A 467 -19.75 -0.91 8.00
CA SER A 467 -19.50 -0.18 9.25
C SER A 467 -19.70 1.33 9.14
N SER A 468 -19.88 1.85 7.91
CA SER A 468 -20.04 3.27 7.63
C SER A 468 -21.49 3.74 7.57
N PHE A 469 -22.43 2.81 7.39
CA PHE A 469 -23.83 3.16 7.12
C PHE A 469 -24.48 3.95 8.26
N ASP A 470 -24.10 3.69 9.51
CA ASP A 470 -24.61 4.46 10.67
C ASP A 470 -24.20 5.95 10.63
N PHE A 471 -23.25 6.31 9.78
CA PHE A 471 -22.68 7.65 9.66
C PHE A 471 -23.04 8.36 8.34
N LEU A 472 -23.85 7.71 7.47
CA LEU A 472 -24.30 8.33 6.22
C LEU A 472 -25.16 9.57 6.54
N GLY A 473 -24.76 10.72 6.00
CA GLY A 473 -25.49 11.98 6.17
C GLY A 473 -25.21 12.74 7.49
N ASP A 474 -24.51 12.16 8.46
CA ASP A 474 -24.13 12.82 9.71
C ASP A 474 -22.59 12.82 9.89
N ILE A 475 -21.93 13.72 9.14
CA ILE A 475 -20.48 13.84 9.19
C ILE A 475 -20.09 15.00 10.10
N SER A 476 -19.56 14.67 11.27
CA SER A 476 -18.91 15.65 12.15
C SER A 476 -17.52 16.02 11.63
N VAL A 477 -17.19 17.31 11.62
CA VAL A 477 -15.86 17.81 11.24
C VAL A 477 -15.18 18.38 12.48
N ASN A 478 -13.99 17.85 12.79
CA ASN A 478 -13.16 18.29 13.89
C ASN A 478 -11.77 18.69 13.37
N ARG A 479 -11.07 19.57 14.10
CA ARG A 479 -9.68 19.89 13.77
C ARG A 479 -8.79 18.69 14.09
N LEU A 480 -7.82 18.40 13.22
CA LEU A 480 -6.87 17.31 13.46
C LEU A 480 -6.11 17.49 14.78
N GLN A 481 -5.82 18.74 15.15
CA GLN A 481 -5.12 19.08 16.40
C GLN A 481 -5.92 18.66 17.64
N ASP A 482 -7.25 18.67 17.59
CA ASP A 482 -8.10 18.32 18.74
C ASP A 482 -8.01 16.81 19.04
N TYR A 483 -7.77 15.98 18.03
CA TYR A 483 -7.55 14.53 18.22
C TYR A 483 -6.18 14.20 18.84
N ASN A 484 -5.18 15.05 18.65
CA ASN A 484 -3.81 14.80 19.10
C ASN A 484 -3.47 15.48 20.45
N THR A 485 -4.36 16.33 21.00
CA THR A 485 -4.09 17.07 22.27
C THR A 485 -4.32 16.24 23.52
N GLU A 486 -5.00 15.10 23.44
CA GLU A 486 -5.21 14.21 24.60
C GLU A 486 -4.02 13.28 24.87
N ASN A 487 -3.03 13.24 23.96
CA ASN A 487 -1.83 12.40 24.05
C ASN A 487 -0.49 13.19 24.13
N GLY A 488 -0.54 14.50 24.38
CA GLY A 488 0.63 15.40 24.47
C GLY A 488 0.99 15.83 25.89
#